data_39dd7dad75be8c23699172dbb626de2a
#
_entry.id   39dd7dad75be8c23699172dbb626de2a
#
_cell.length_a   1.000
_cell.length_b   1.000
_cell.length_c   1.000
_cell.angle_alpha   90.00
_cell.angle_beta   90.00
_cell.angle_gamma   90.00
#
_symmetry.space_group_name_H-M   'P 1'
#
loop_
_entity.id
_entity.type
_entity.pdbx_description
1 polymer ?
#
loop_
_entity_poly.entity_id
_entity_poly.type
_entity_poly.pdbx_seq_one_letter_code
_entity_poly.pdbx_strand_id
1 'polypeptide(L)'
;MEAGGGNRSRAQQWSGIVGVHHGRYPDAGTLQVARKAYRAGPGSVYDDPRWHEARQEIIRWMARRSGFPIENAAGTGLPELPIAVAAAYASTVVMADWLASNEDYFPLQPQMDRDNPLMPDEQQARARAGWERANLSEAMELSQMPDPAGADFYRHRFGWDASMQPMTAQVRALEMALSMSPDLMIVEALPGSGKTELGFSVVEVLLRSRGLQGVMIALPTQATTDAMFLRSKAWIESVLRDNPQRVAVNLAHGKSDLNEEFLKLFKKDAQPLQIYDDEDQEGDDKVQGDSGLHASRWMTLRWRPTLPPVVIGTIDQVLLAALKSRHVLMRHLGLMGKAVLIDEVHAADTYMQTYLEAALTWLGIYRVPVVLLSATLPSERRRGLVKAYRQGRTGHEVADDPALEGDIGYPVITTVSDEGETVRSEVVPGGGAHVQKRIVPLEINGNQALGDLMEAKLSQGGCAVVIRNTVKDAQDTYDALVERFGSDEISLLHSRFLAVDRVERDKRMLRLFGKDRTHRPRRHIVVATQVIEQSLDVDFDLMVTDPAPMDLVLQRIGRLHRHAGYARPSGLEEALCHVLVEDCAAAPWAYGSGNGVVYGDHRVLRFLGILAEQPDGILVESPSGIMRR
;
A
#
# COMPACT_ATOMS: atom_id res chain seq x y z
N MET A 1 -32.55 -2.60 26.13
CA MET A 1 -31.60 -3.70 25.94
C MET A 1 -31.33 -4.52 27.22
N GLU A 2 -31.34 -3.93 28.40
CA GLU A 2 -31.23 -4.70 29.67
C GLU A 2 -32.54 -5.43 30.08
N ALA A 3 -33.69 -5.04 29.53
CA ALA A 3 -35.00 -5.61 29.91
C ALA A 3 -35.28 -7.03 29.36
N GLY A 4 -34.43 -7.57 28.50
CA GLY A 4 -34.62 -8.87 27.85
C GLY A 4 -33.73 -10.01 28.32
N GLY A 5 -33.18 -9.99 29.53
CA GLY A 5 -32.39 -11.11 30.10
C GLY A 5 -31.06 -11.39 29.37
N GLY A 6 -30.62 -10.49 28.48
CA GLY A 6 -29.34 -10.60 27.78
C GLY A 6 -28.15 -10.38 28.70
N ASN A 7 -27.10 -11.20 28.53
CA ASN A 7 -25.83 -11.03 29.21
C ASN A 7 -25.34 -9.58 29.10
N ARG A 8 -24.89 -8.98 30.17
CA ARG A 8 -24.43 -7.59 30.30
C ARG A 8 -23.36 -7.23 29.24
N SER A 9 -22.53 -8.16 28.83
CA SER A 9 -21.51 -8.06 27.78
C SER A 9 -22.15 -7.80 26.41
N ARG A 10 -23.21 -8.54 26.06
CA ARG A 10 -23.91 -8.41 24.77
C ARG A 10 -24.59 -7.05 24.65
N ALA A 11 -25.29 -6.60 25.70
CA ALA A 11 -25.91 -5.28 25.72
C ALA A 11 -24.87 -4.15 25.56
N GLN A 12 -23.67 -4.31 26.11
CA GLN A 12 -22.57 -3.35 25.92
C GLN A 12 -22.05 -3.33 24.49
N GLN A 13 -21.87 -4.49 23.86
CA GLN A 13 -21.42 -4.59 22.48
C GLN A 13 -22.38 -3.87 21.54
N TRP A 14 -23.68 -4.14 21.62
CA TRP A 14 -24.70 -3.51 20.80
C TRP A 14 -24.86 -2.01 21.06
N SER A 15 -24.75 -1.60 22.33
CA SER A 15 -24.77 -0.17 22.70
C SER A 15 -23.55 0.55 22.14
N GLY A 16 -22.36 -0.11 22.13
CA GLY A 16 -21.15 0.41 21.54
C GLY A 16 -21.28 0.60 20.04
N ILE A 17 -21.87 -0.37 19.31
CA ILE A 17 -22.13 -0.27 17.87
C ILE A 17 -22.99 0.95 17.53
N VAL A 18 -24.08 1.16 18.27
CA VAL A 18 -24.96 2.33 18.03
C VAL A 18 -24.30 3.64 18.46
N GLY A 19 -23.53 3.61 19.55
CA GLY A 19 -22.87 4.79 20.13
C GLY A 19 -21.67 5.30 19.33
N VAL A 20 -21.20 4.55 18.31
CA VAL A 20 -19.99 4.89 17.56
C VAL A 20 -20.20 5.89 16.42
N HIS A 21 -21.45 6.31 16.14
CA HIS A 21 -21.80 7.14 14.98
C HIS A 21 -20.93 8.40 14.82
N HIS A 22 -20.43 8.99 15.90
CA HIS A 22 -19.43 10.06 15.85
C HIS A 22 -17.97 9.59 15.63
N GLY A 23 -17.76 8.36 15.19
CA GLY A 23 -16.46 7.83 14.79
C GLY A 23 -15.52 7.42 15.92
N ARG A 24 -15.99 7.41 17.18
CA ARG A 24 -15.26 6.88 18.33
C ARG A 24 -16.06 5.80 19.04
N TYR A 25 -15.48 4.62 19.17
CA TYR A 25 -16.10 3.57 19.97
C TYR A 25 -16.11 4.01 21.46
N PRO A 26 -17.27 4.05 22.13
CA PRO A 26 -17.32 4.49 23.52
C PRO A 26 -16.53 3.55 24.41
N ASP A 27 -15.58 4.09 25.17
CA ASP A 27 -14.83 3.34 26.14
C ASP A 27 -15.69 2.93 27.37
N ALA A 28 -15.14 2.05 28.20
CA ALA A 28 -15.84 1.57 29.38
C ALA A 28 -16.22 2.70 30.35
N GLY A 29 -15.40 3.76 30.42
CA GLY A 29 -15.67 4.94 31.26
C GLY A 29 -16.86 5.74 30.73
N THR A 30 -16.90 6.02 29.43
CA THR A 30 -18.01 6.69 28.75
C THR A 30 -19.31 5.93 28.94
N LEU A 31 -19.29 4.59 28.75
CA LEU A 31 -20.48 3.76 28.96
C LEU A 31 -20.92 3.75 30.45
N GLN A 32 -19.97 3.81 31.39
CA GLN A 32 -20.29 3.89 32.81
C GLN A 32 -20.91 5.24 33.19
N VAL A 33 -20.41 6.36 32.63
CA VAL A 33 -20.99 7.71 32.82
C VAL A 33 -22.41 7.76 32.28
N ALA A 34 -22.62 7.27 31.05
CA ALA A 34 -23.95 7.20 30.46
C ALA A 34 -24.93 6.36 31.31
N ARG A 35 -24.49 5.24 31.86
CA ARG A 35 -25.29 4.42 32.79
C ARG A 35 -25.61 5.13 34.09
N LYS A 36 -24.66 5.86 34.68
CA LYS A 36 -24.90 6.65 35.90
C LYS A 36 -25.91 7.74 35.63
N ALA A 37 -25.79 8.45 34.48
CA ALA A 37 -26.74 9.47 34.07
C ALA A 37 -28.16 8.89 33.87
N TYR A 38 -28.28 7.70 33.25
CA TYR A 38 -29.56 7.00 33.07
C TYR A 38 -30.17 6.51 34.38
N ARG A 39 -29.35 6.19 35.39
CA ARG A 39 -29.76 5.75 36.73
C ARG A 39 -29.81 6.87 37.76
N ALA A 40 -29.58 8.12 37.36
CA ALA A 40 -29.75 9.28 38.22
C ALA A 40 -31.21 9.32 38.72
N GLY A 41 -31.39 9.34 40.05
CA GLY A 41 -32.67 9.09 40.72
C GLY A 41 -33.83 10.05 40.42
N PRO A 42 -34.87 10.05 41.24
CA PRO A 42 -36.11 10.78 40.98
C PRO A 42 -35.88 12.25 40.63
N GLY A 43 -36.40 12.70 39.47
CA GLY A 43 -36.19 14.03 38.93
C GLY A 43 -35.23 14.15 37.77
N SER A 44 -34.59 13.04 37.35
CA SER A 44 -33.81 12.96 36.12
C SER A 44 -34.76 13.10 34.90
N VAL A 45 -34.29 13.80 33.87
CA VAL A 45 -34.99 13.89 32.55
C VAL A 45 -35.29 12.50 31.98
N TYR A 46 -34.48 11.49 32.38
CA TYR A 46 -34.64 10.10 31.93
C TYR A 46 -35.76 9.34 32.65
N ASP A 47 -36.20 9.80 33.83
CA ASP A 47 -37.28 9.19 34.61
C ASP A 47 -38.67 9.82 34.33
N ASP A 48 -38.72 10.88 33.52
CA ASP A 48 -39.99 11.49 33.12
C ASP A 48 -40.80 10.51 32.25
N PRO A 49 -42.01 10.12 32.66
CA PRO A 49 -42.84 9.17 31.91
C PRO A 49 -43.06 9.58 30.44
N ARG A 50 -43.13 10.88 30.17
CA ARG A 50 -43.32 11.41 28.80
C ARG A 50 -42.12 11.08 27.89
N TRP A 51 -40.90 11.18 28.41
CA TRP A 51 -39.70 10.77 27.67
C TRP A 51 -39.61 9.25 27.51
N HIS A 52 -40.11 8.49 28.46
CA HIS A 52 -40.16 7.04 28.34
C HIS A 52 -41.14 6.63 27.23
N GLU A 53 -42.32 7.23 27.21
CA GLU A 53 -43.35 7.00 26.18
C GLU A 53 -42.84 7.39 24.79
N ALA A 54 -42.29 8.61 24.66
CA ALA A 54 -41.72 9.08 23.38
C ALA A 54 -40.63 8.14 22.84
N ARG A 55 -39.72 7.67 23.70
CA ARG A 55 -38.68 6.68 23.30
C ARG A 55 -39.28 5.36 22.85
N GLN A 56 -40.29 4.86 23.54
CA GLN A 56 -40.99 3.63 23.13
C GLN A 56 -41.71 3.82 21.80
N GLU A 57 -42.33 4.96 21.58
CA GLU A 57 -43.00 5.27 20.34
C GLU A 57 -42.01 5.33 19.16
N ILE A 58 -40.89 6.03 19.31
CA ILE A 58 -39.80 6.06 18.33
C ILE A 58 -39.30 4.65 18.02
N ILE A 59 -39.02 3.84 19.04
CA ILE A 59 -38.53 2.46 18.85
C ILE A 59 -39.58 1.63 18.09
N ARG A 60 -40.86 1.71 18.45
CA ARG A 60 -41.93 0.99 17.73
C ARG A 60 -42.07 1.48 16.29
N TRP A 61 -41.96 2.79 16.06
CA TRP A 61 -41.99 3.37 14.72
C TRP A 61 -40.83 2.88 13.88
N MET A 62 -39.58 2.90 14.41
CA MET A 62 -38.41 2.38 13.72
C MET A 62 -38.54 0.88 13.43
N ALA A 63 -39.04 0.10 14.36
CA ALA A 63 -39.26 -1.33 14.17
C ALA A 63 -40.26 -1.63 13.05
N ARG A 64 -41.39 -0.93 13.03
CA ARG A 64 -42.37 -1.05 11.93
C ARG A 64 -41.74 -0.68 10.59
N ARG A 65 -40.97 0.39 10.55
CA ARG A 65 -40.34 0.91 9.33
C ARG A 65 -39.26 -0.04 8.77
N SER A 66 -38.49 -0.68 9.66
CA SER A 66 -37.45 -1.65 9.28
C SER A 66 -37.95 -3.09 9.11
N GLY A 67 -39.22 -3.36 9.36
CA GLY A 67 -39.78 -4.72 9.39
C GLY A 67 -39.24 -5.57 10.56
N PHE A 68 -38.64 -4.95 11.58
CA PHE A 68 -38.09 -5.64 12.73
C PHE A 68 -39.21 -6.11 13.68
N PRO A 69 -39.31 -7.42 13.99
CA PRO A 69 -40.40 -7.96 14.82
C PRO A 69 -40.14 -7.68 16.31
N ILE A 70 -40.34 -6.45 16.75
CA ILE A 70 -40.03 -5.98 18.12
C ILE A 70 -40.78 -6.77 19.20
N GLU A 71 -41.99 -7.27 18.88
CA GLU A 71 -42.80 -8.04 19.81
C GLU A 71 -42.16 -9.39 20.17
N ASN A 72 -41.37 -9.94 19.27
CA ASN A 72 -40.61 -11.18 19.48
C ASN A 72 -39.22 -10.94 20.10
N ALA A 73 -38.78 -9.68 20.15
CA ALA A 73 -37.43 -9.35 20.63
C ALA A 73 -37.27 -9.53 22.16
N ALA A 74 -38.36 -9.54 22.91
CA ALA A 74 -38.36 -9.74 24.37
C ALA A 74 -37.94 -11.18 24.79
N GLY A 75 -38.08 -12.17 23.90
CA GLY A 75 -37.74 -13.58 24.17
C GLY A 75 -36.44 -14.07 23.53
N THR A 76 -35.97 -13.39 22.50
CA THR A 76 -34.71 -13.72 21.81
C THR A 76 -33.63 -12.72 22.26
N GLY A 77 -32.78 -13.12 23.20
CA GLY A 77 -31.64 -12.29 23.60
C GLY A 77 -30.80 -11.89 22.37
N LEU A 78 -30.30 -10.64 22.33
CA LEU A 78 -29.37 -10.21 21.28
C LEU A 78 -28.17 -11.17 21.20
N PRO A 79 -27.78 -11.64 20.01
CA PRO A 79 -26.63 -12.51 19.87
C PRO A 79 -25.34 -11.78 20.24
N GLU A 80 -24.35 -12.52 20.71
CA GLU A 80 -22.98 -12.04 20.75
C GLU A 80 -22.42 -12.05 19.32
N LEU A 81 -21.87 -10.94 18.89
CA LEU A 81 -21.35 -10.81 17.53
C LEU A 81 -19.86 -11.11 17.51
N PRO A 82 -19.37 -11.88 16.55
CA PRO A 82 -17.95 -11.93 16.25
C PRO A 82 -17.40 -10.51 16.02
N ILE A 83 -16.15 -10.27 16.40
CA ILE A 83 -15.55 -8.93 16.33
C ILE A 83 -15.61 -8.32 14.93
N ALA A 84 -15.41 -9.14 13.87
CA ALA A 84 -15.51 -8.71 12.47
C ALA A 84 -16.91 -8.16 12.16
N VAL A 85 -17.95 -8.86 12.60
CA VAL A 85 -19.35 -8.48 12.37
C VAL A 85 -19.70 -7.23 13.17
N ALA A 86 -19.27 -7.15 14.43
CA ALA A 86 -19.48 -5.97 15.26
C ALA A 86 -18.80 -4.73 14.65
N ALA A 87 -17.57 -4.86 14.13
CA ALA A 87 -16.86 -3.80 13.45
C ALA A 87 -17.54 -3.38 12.14
N ALA A 88 -18.05 -4.33 11.36
CA ALA A 88 -18.79 -4.04 10.13
C ALA A 88 -20.08 -3.25 10.41
N TYR A 89 -20.89 -3.68 11.39
CA TYR A 89 -22.08 -2.94 11.81
C TYR A 89 -21.74 -1.53 12.31
N ALA A 90 -20.73 -1.40 13.19
CA ALA A 90 -20.28 -0.13 13.71
C ALA A 90 -19.85 0.83 12.59
N SER A 91 -19.07 0.33 11.63
CA SER A 91 -18.61 1.09 10.46
C SER A 91 -19.77 1.54 9.56
N THR A 92 -20.75 0.65 9.35
CA THR A 92 -21.95 0.94 8.57
C THR A 92 -22.79 2.02 9.25
N VAL A 93 -22.90 1.99 10.57
CA VAL A 93 -23.61 3.04 11.34
C VAL A 93 -22.93 4.40 11.16
N VAL A 94 -21.59 4.46 11.25
CA VAL A 94 -20.83 5.70 11.02
C VAL A 94 -21.04 6.20 9.59
N MET A 95 -20.94 5.31 8.59
CA MET A 95 -21.13 5.69 7.19
C MET A 95 -22.55 6.20 6.92
N ALA A 96 -23.57 5.53 7.48
CA ALA A 96 -24.96 5.93 7.33
C ALA A 96 -25.24 7.30 7.97
N ASP A 97 -24.65 7.55 9.16
CA ASP A 97 -24.74 8.84 9.84
C ASP A 97 -24.13 9.97 9.00
N TRP A 98 -22.92 9.76 8.46
CA TRP A 98 -22.24 10.75 7.61
C TRP A 98 -22.98 11.04 6.29
N LEU A 99 -23.60 10.03 5.69
CA LEU A 99 -24.39 10.22 4.48
C LEU A 99 -25.69 10.96 4.80
N ALA A 100 -26.41 10.52 5.83
CA ALA A 100 -27.72 11.08 6.18
C ALA A 100 -27.63 12.52 6.73
N SER A 101 -26.48 12.87 7.33
CA SER A 101 -26.22 14.22 7.88
C SER A 101 -25.70 15.20 6.82
N ASN A 102 -25.42 14.74 5.62
CA ASN A 102 -24.94 15.60 4.55
C ASN A 102 -26.12 16.34 3.89
N GLU A 103 -26.12 17.68 3.99
CA GLU A 103 -27.19 18.54 3.50
C GLU A 103 -27.27 18.60 1.97
N ASP A 104 -26.18 18.35 1.25
CA ASP A 104 -26.17 18.29 -0.21
C ASP A 104 -26.90 17.06 -0.73
N TYR A 105 -26.80 15.94 0.00
CA TYR A 105 -27.52 14.71 -0.36
C TYR A 105 -28.96 14.70 0.22
N PHE A 106 -29.11 15.18 1.45
CA PHE A 106 -30.39 15.22 2.17
C PHE A 106 -30.66 16.64 2.64
N PRO A 107 -31.02 17.58 1.74
CA PRO A 107 -31.28 18.98 2.09
C PRO A 107 -32.25 19.11 3.25
N LEU A 108 -31.97 20.04 4.16
CA LEU A 108 -32.89 20.35 5.25
C LEU A 108 -34.26 20.77 4.69
N GLN A 109 -35.31 20.27 5.31
CA GLN A 109 -36.64 20.71 4.98
C GLN A 109 -37.01 21.96 5.78
N PRO A 110 -37.49 23.03 5.14
CA PRO A 110 -38.02 24.17 5.88
C PRO A 110 -39.19 23.69 6.74
N GLN A 111 -39.13 24.00 8.01
CA GLN A 111 -40.03 23.62 9.10
C GLN A 111 -41.11 22.59 8.75
N MET A 112 -40.95 21.37 9.26
CA MET A 112 -42.02 20.40 9.18
C MET A 112 -43.25 20.99 9.86
N ASP A 113 -44.32 21.19 9.09
CA ASP A 113 -45.62 21.42 9.63
C ASP A 113 -45.98 20.19 10.49
N ARG A 114 -46.17 20.37 11.78
CA ARG A 114 -46.55 19.28 12.69
C ARG A 114 -47.82 18.59 12.26
N ASP A 115 -48.68 19.35 11.59
CA ASP A 115 -49.99 18.89 11.14
C ASP A 115 -49.94 18.19 9.77
N ASN A 116 -48.81 18.28 9.04
CA ASN A 116 -48.60 17.66 7.74
C ASN A 116 -47.24 16.97 7.62
N PRO A 117 -47.01 15.85 8.33
CA PRO A 117 -45.78 15.12 8.23
C PRO A 117 -45.60 14.49 6.84
N LEU A 118 -44.38 14.44 6.33
CA LEU A 118 -44.10 13.74 5.07
C LEU A 118 -44.67 12.33 5.06
N MET A 119 -45.39 12.03 4.00
CA MET A 119 -45.92 10.69 3.77
C MET A 119 -44.78 9.67 3.58
N PRO A 120 -44.98 8.38 3.92
CA PRO A 120 -43.98 7.34 3.77
C PRO A 120 -43.35 7.28 2.38
N ASP A 121 -44.12 7.46 1.32
CA ASP A 121 -43.66 7.44 -0.06
C ASP A 121 -42.79 8.65 -0.39
N GLU A 122 -43.08 9.82 0.13
CA GLU A 122 -42.26 11.03 -0.01
C GLU A 122 -40.90 10.88 0.71
N GLN A 123 -40.93 10.29 1.90
CA GLN A 123 -39.68 9.97 2.63
C GLN A 123 -38.82 8.96 1.87
N GLN A 124 -39.45 7.96 1.25
CA GLN A 124 -38.73 6.95 0.46
C GLN A 124 -38.18 7.56 -0.84
N ALA A 125 -38.94 8.40 -1.50
CA ALA A 125 -38.48 9.14 -2.68
C ALA A 125 -37.29 10.04 -2.34
N ARG A 126 -37.37 10.75 -1.20
CA ARG A 126 -36.24 11.56 -0.70
C ARG A 126 -34.98 10.73 -0.40
N ALA A 127 -35.15 9.59 0.24
CA ALA A 127 -34.04 8.69 0.53
C ALA A 127 -33.38 8.18 -0.76
N ARG A 128 -34.17 7.82 -1.77
CA ARG A 128 -33.67 7.43 -3.11
C ARG A 128 -32.92 8.57 -3.79
N ALA A 129 -33.51 9.75 -3.82
CA ALA A 129 -32.88 10.93 -4.43
C ALA A 129 -31.58 11.32 -3.71
N GLY A 130 -31.52 11.21 -2.38
CA GLY A 130 -30.27 11.41 -1.61
C GLY A 130 -29.21 10.38 -1.94
N TRP A 131 -29.60 9.12 -2.06
CA TRP A 131 -28.69 8.04 -2.46
C TRP A 131 -28.14 8.23 -3.88
N GLU A 132 -29.00 8.64 -4.82
CA GLU A 132 -28.60 8.94 -6.20
C GLU A 132 -27.63 10.13 -6.26
N ARG A 133 -27.89 11.19 -5.45
CA ARG A 133 -26.97 12.34 -5.33
C ARG A 133 -25.62 11.96 -4.72
N ALA A 134 -25.62 11.09 -3.71
CA ALA A 134 -24.37 10.62 -3.10
C ALA A 134 -23.47 9.89 -4.11
N ASN A 135 -24.05 9.39 -5.21
CA ASN A 135 -23.35 8.81 -6.35
C ASN A 135 -22.18 7.90 -5.95
N LEU A 136 -22.46 7.01 -4.99
CA LEU A 136 -21.46 6.07 -4.49
C LEU A 136 -21.03 5.14 -5.62
N SER A 137 -19.75 4.82 -5.62
CA SER A 137 -19.19 3.89 -6.61
C SER A 137 -19.91 2.55 -6.60
N GLU A 138 -20.11 2.00 -7.78
CA GLU A 138 -20.53 0.62 -7.94
C GLU A 138 -19.44 -0.33 -7.47
N ALA A 139 -19.86 -1.54 -7.09
CA ALA A 139 -18.95 -2.64 -6.84
C ALA A 139 -18.20 -3.02 -8.11
N MET A 140 -16.94 -3.41 -7.98
CA MET A 140 -16.12 -3.80 -9.13
C MET A 140 -16.55 -5.17 -9.65
N GLU A 141 -17.14 -5.23 -10.84
CA GLU A 141 -17.50 -6.46 -11.55
C GLU A 141 -16.47 -6.75 -12.63
N LEU A 142 -15.80 -7.89 -12.52
CA LEU A 142 -14.67 -8.24 -13.38
C LEU A 142 -15.15 -8.84 -14.73
N SER A 143 -14.59 -8.38 -15.85
CA SER A 143 -14.74 -9.02 -17.16
C SER A 143 -14.16 -10.45 -17.14
N GLN A 144 -14.49 -11.28 -18.15
CA GLN A 144 -13.94 -12.65 -18.20
C GLN A 144 -12.41 -12.64 -18.09
N MET A 145 -11.88 -13.59 -17.32
CA MET A 145 -10.45 -13.81 -17.22
C MET A 145 -9.97 -14.51 -18.50
N PRO A 146 -8.94 -14.00 -19.18
CA PRO A 146 -8.28 -14.74 -20.25
C PRO A 146 -7.73 -16.07 -19.71
N ASP A 147 -7.49 -17.04 -20.58
CA ASP A 147 -6.84 -18.29 -20.18
C ASP A 147 -5.55 -17.98 -19.42
N PRO A 148 -5.45 -18.33 -18.14
CA PRO A 148 -4.26 -18.03 -17.31
C PRO A 148 -3.05 -18.88 -17.69
N ALA A 149 -3.22 -19.91 -18.54
CA ALA A 149 -2.14 -20.78 -18.99
C ALA A 149 -1.29 -20.07 -20.05
N GLY A 150 -0.19 -19.44 -19.64
CA GLY A 150 0.84 -18.97 -20.56
C GLY A 150 0.90 -17.47 -20.82
N ALA A 151 1.68 -17.09 -21.85
CA ALA A 151 2.01 -15.72 -22.16
C ALA A 151 0.82 -14.88 -22.64
N ASP A 152 -0.22 -15.50 -23.17
CA ASP A 152 -1.39 -14.80 -23.73
C ASP A 152 -2.18 -14.05 -22.64
N PHE A 153 -2.24 -14.60 -21.44
CA PHE A 153 -2.81 -13.91 -20.27
C PHE A 153 -2.09 -12.57 -20.02
N TYR A 154 -0.75 -12.59 -19.96
CA TYR A 154 0.06 -11.40 -19.71
C TYR A 154 -0.01 -10.38 -20.85
N ARG A 155 -0.05 -10.85 -22.10
CA ARG A 155 -0.24 -9.98 -23.28
C ARG A 155 -1.58 -9.26 -23.19
N HIS A 156 -2.63 -9.98 -22.86
CA HIS A 156 -3.97 -9.42 -22.77
C HIS A 156 -4.13 -8.43 -21.62
N ARG A 157 -3.57 -8.75 -20.44
CA ARG A 157 -3.71 -7.93 -19.22
C ARG A 157 -2.73 -6.78 -19.14
N PHE A 158 -1.51 -6.96 -19.60
CA PHE A 158 -0.42 -6.01 -19.42
C PHE A 158 0.14 -5.43 -20.72
N GLY A 159 -0.43 -5.81 -21.87
CA GLY A 159 0.02 -5.31 -23.18
C GLY A 159 1.44 -5.76 -23.53
N TRP A 160 1.86 -6.95 -23.08
CA TRP A 160 3.20 -7.46 -23.36
C TRP A 160 3.45 -7.70 -24.84
N ASP A 161 4.67 -7.46 -25.29
CA ASP A 161 5.13 -7.82 -26.61
C ASP A 161 5.05 -9.34 -26.86
N ALA A 162 4.86 -9.74 -28.12
CA ALA A 162 4.76 -11.14 -28.52
C ALA A 162 6.00 -11.98 -28.16
N SER A 163 7.17 -11.35 -28.04
CA SER A 163 8.43 -12.00 -27.66
C SER A 163 8.57 -12.23 -26.15
N MET A 164 7.80 -11.52 -25.33
CA MET A 164 7.88 -11.65 -23.86
C MET A 164 7.22 -12.93 -23.37
N GLN A 165 7.89 -13.58 -22.44
CA GLN A 165 7.40 -14.78 -21.76
C GLN A 165 7.30 -14.55 -20.25
N PRO A 166 6.30 -15.10 -19.56
CA PRO A 166 6.23 -15.01 -18.11
C PRO A 166 7.37 -15.78 -17.45
N MET A 167 7.89 -15.22 -16.38
CA MET A 167 8.90 -15.89 -15.56
C MET A 167 8.29 -17.02 -14.75
N THR A 168 9.10 -18.02 -14.40
CA THR A 168 8.63 -19.22 -13.68
C THR A 168 7.89 -18.85 -12.39
N ALA A 169 8.37 -17.83 -11.65
CA ALA A 169 7.70 -17.37 -10.44
C ALA A 169 6.30 -16.79 -10.73
N GLN A 170 6.10 -16.09 -11.86
CA GLN A 170 4.80 -15.56 -12.24
C GLN A 170 3.82 -16.70 -12.56
N VAL A 171 4.24 -17.68 -13.36
CA VAL A 171 3.43 -18.85 -13.69
C VAL A 171 3.07 -19.61 -12.43
N ARG A 172 4.06 -19.90 -11.58
CA ARG A 172 3.85 -20.70 -10.38
C ARG A 172 2.93 -20.04 -9.35
N ALA A 173 3.10 -18.74 -9.11
CA ALA A 173 2.22 -18.00 -8.21
C ALA A 173 0.76 -17.99 -8.71
N LEU A 174 0.57 -17.84 -10.02
CA LEU A 174 -0.76 -17.87 -10.63
C LEU A 174 -1.41 -19.25 -10.52
N GLU A 175 -0.66 -20.35 -10.78
CA GLU A 175 -1.12 -21.72 -10.57
C GLU A 175 -1.54 -21.98 -9.11
N MET A 176 -0.72 -21.55 -8.15
CA MET A 176 -1.04 -21.66 -6.73
C MET A 176 -2.29 -20.88 -6.36
N ALA A 177 -2.46 -19.66 -6.88
CA ALA A 177 -3.66 -18.85 -6.65
C ALA A 177 -4.91 -19.53 -7.20
N LEU A 178 -4.85 -20.08 -8.42
CA LEU A 178 -5.96 -20.78 -9.07
C LEU A 178 -6.34 -22.07 -8.34
N SER A 179 -5.36 -22.83 -7.87
CA SER A 179 -5.60 -24.15 -7.27
C SER A 179 -6.07 -24.09 -5.83
N MET A 180 -5.60 -23.13 -5.02
CA MET A 180 -5.86 -23.09 -3.57
C MET A 180 -6.51 -21.81 -3.06
N SER A 181 -6.60 -20.75 -3.89
CA SER A 181 -7.13 -19.44 -3.48
C SER A 181 -6.62 -19.01 -2.09
N PRO A 182 -5.30 -18.75 -1.92
CA PRO A 182 -4.67 -18.60 -0.61
C PRO A 182 -5.23 -17.40 0.16
N ASP A 183 -5.25 -17.51 1.49
CA ASP A 183 -5.58 -16.42 2.41
C ASP A 183 -4.46 -15.38 2.46
N LEU A 184 -3.21 -15.84 2.46
CA LEU A 184 -2.01 -15.03 2.39
C LEU A 184 -1.04 -15.65 1.38
N MET A 185 -0.44 -14.82 0.52
CA MET A 185 0.68 -15.21 -0.32
C MET A 185 1.84 -14.23 -0.13
N ILE A 186 3.02 -14.72 0.17
CA ILE A 186 4.26 -13.95 0.24
C ILE A 186 5.16 -14.40 -0.91
N VAL A 187 5.56 -13.47 -1.76
CA VAL A 187 6.47 -13.75 -2.90
C VAL A 187 7.77 -13.01 -2.70
N GLU A 188 8.84 -13.78 -2.60
CA GLU A 188 10.21 -13.26 -2.51
C GLU A 188 10.95 -13.57 -3.79
N ALA A 189 11.22 -12.52 -4.56
CA ALA A 189 11.91 -12.63 -5.84
C ALA A 189 12.70 -11.35 -6.15
N LEU A 190 13.74 -11.47 -6.98
CA LEU A 190 14.65 -10.37 -7.33
C LEU A 190 13.91 -9.13 -7.85
N PRO A 191 14.46 -7.91 -7.63
CA PRO A 191 14.02 -6.73 -8.36
C PRO A 191 14.09 -6.97 -9.87
N GLY A 192 13.03 -6.57 -10.59
CA GLY A 192 12.94 -6.80 -12.04
C GLY A 192 12.41 -8.17 -12.46
N SER A 193 12.06 -9.06 -11.53
CA SER A 193 11.45 -10.37 -11.82
C SER A 193 9.94 -10.31 -12.15
N GLY A 194 9.37 -9.14 -12.43
CA GLY A 194 7.96 -9.00 -12.75
C GLY A 194 7.02 -9.23 -11.58
N LYS A 195 7.46 -8.96 -10.33
CA LYS A 195 6.64 -9.13 -9.12
C LYS A 195 5.32 -8.37 -9.17
N THR A 196 5.31 -7.19 -9.76
CA THR A 196 4.09 -6.36 -9.82
C THR A 196 3.01 -7.03 -10.66
N GLU A 197 3.36 -7.48 -11.88
CA GLU A 197 2.43 -8.21 -12.76
C GLU A 197 1.99 -9.52 -12.12
N LEU A 198 2.90 -10.22 -11.44
CA LEU A 198 2.59 -11.41 -10.63
C LEU A 198 1.55 -11.06 -9.56
N GLY A 199 1.79 -10.00 -8.78
CA GLY A 199 0.87 -9.57 -7.72
C GLY A 199 -0.52 -9.23 -8.27
N PHE A 200 -0.60 -8.49 -9.37
CA PHE A 200 -1.87 -8.17 -10.04
C PHE A 200 -2.60 -9.42 -10.53
N SER A 201 -1.87 -10.37 -11.13
CA SER A 201 -2.45 -11.64 -11.61
C SER A 201 -3.04 -12.46 -10.47
N VAL A 202 -2.31 -12.60 -9.37
CA VAL A 202 -2.78 -13.30 -8.16
C VAL A 202 -4.00 -12.59 -7.57
N VAL A 203 -3.96 -11.25 -7.44
CA VAL A 203 -5.09 -10.46 -6.94
C VAL A 203 -6.32 -10.65 -7.83
N GLU A 204 -6.19 -10.65 -9.15
CA GLU A 204 -7.32 -10.90 -10.05
C GLU A 204 -7.99 -12.26 -9.79
N VAL A 205 -7.19 -13.32 -9.58
CA VAL A 205 -7.71 -14.65 -9.21
C VAL A 205 -8.45 -14.59 -7.87
N LEU A 206 -7.88 -13.94 -6.86
CA LEU A 206 -8.46 -13.83 -5.52
C LEU A 206 -9.77 -13.02 -5.53
N LEU A 207 -9.82 -11.93 -6.30
CA LEU A 207 -11.06 -11.15 -6.49
C LEU A 207 -12.19 -12.03 -7.02
N ARG A 208 -11.90 -12.87 -8.03
CA ARG A 208 -12.89 -13.76 -8.65
C ARG A 208 -13.30 -14.91 -7.75
N SER A 209 -12.32 -15.66 -7.26
CA SER A 209 -12.57 -16.88 -6.49
C SER A 209 -13.30 -16.62 -5.18
N ARG A 210 -13.16 -15.41 -4.63
CA ARG A 210 -13.77 -15.01 -3.36
C ARG A 210 -14.92 -14.02 -3.49
N GLY A 211 -15.27 -13.61 -4.71
CA GLY A 211 -16.34 -12.63 -4.95
C GLY A 211 -16.07 -11.27 -4.32
N LEU A 212 -14.81 -10.82 -4.32
CA LEU A 212 -14.42 -9.55 -3.74
C LEU A 212 -14.71 -8.40 -4.70
N GLN A 213 -14.96 -7.22 -4.14
CA GLN A 213 -15.48 -6.08 -4.88
C GLN A 213 -14.49 -4.93 -5.01
N GLY A 214 -13.24 -5.14 -4.63
CA GLY A 214 -12.23 -4.10 -4.73
C GLY A 214 -10.83 -4.56 -4.37
N VAL A 215 -9.87 -3.64 -4.54
CA VAL A 215 -8.44 -3.88 -4.29
C VAL A 215 -7.80 -2.69 -3.57
N MET A 216 -6.92 -2.99 -2.61
CA MET A 216 -6.00 -2.03 -2.00
C MET A 216 -4.58 -2.40 -2.41
N ILE A 217 -3.90 -1.50 -3.12
CA ILE A 217 -2.49 -1.63 -3.52
C ILE A 217 -1.68 -0.66 -2.67
N ALA A 218 -0.81 -1.19 -1.82
CA ALA A 218 -0.05 -0.44 -0.84
C ALA A 218 1.45 -0.49 -1.14
N LEU A 219 2.11 0.68 -1.11
CA LEU A 219 3.51 0.85 -1.44
C LEU A 219 4.25 1.60 -0.34
N PRO A 220 5.59 1.45 -0.22
CA PRO A 220 6.32 2.03 0.90
C PRO A 220 6.38 3.57 0.88
N THR A 221 6.37 4.19 -0.29
CA THR A 221 6.55 5.66 -0.41
C THR A 221 5.54 6.29 -1.38
N GLN A 222 5.32 7.59 -1.24
CA GLN A 222 4.46 8.36 -2.16
C GLN A 222 4.96 8.29 -3.60
N ALA A 223 6.26 8.39 -3.82
CA ALA A 223 6.85 8.35 -5.15
C ALA A 223 6.68 6.98 -5.84
N THR A 224 6.81 5.86 -5.09
CA THR A 224 6.49 4.53 -5.61
C THR A 224 5.01 4.38 -5.89
N THR A 225 4.17 5.01 -5.09
CA THR A 225 2.71 5.00 -5.24
C THR A 225 2.30 5.75 -6.52
N ASP A 226 2.88 6.91 -6.79
CA ASP A 226 2.66 7.68 -8.03
C ASP A 226 3.09 6.89 -9.28
N ALA A 227 4.26 6.28 -9.24
CA ALA A 227 4.77 5.44 -10.35
C ALA A 227 3.89 4.20 -10.58
N MET A 228 3.34 3.62 -9.52
CA MET A 228 2.46 2.46 -9.58
C MET A 228 1.06 2.82 -10.06
N PHE A 229 0.60 4.06 -9.86
CA PHE A 229 -0.75 4.49 -10.20
C PHE A 229 -1.10 4.23 -11.67
N LEU A 230 -0.23 4.61 -12.61
CA LEU A 230 -0.46 4.38 -14.04
C LEU A 230 -0.54 2.89 -14.39
N ARG A 231 0.34 2.06 -13.81
CA ARG A 231 0.34 0.62 -14.03
C ARG A 231 -0.91 -0.03 -13.47
N SER A 232 -1.32 0.35 -12.27
CA SER A 232 -2.54 -0.13 -11.62
C SER A 232 -3.78 0.29 -12.41
N LYS A 233 -3.84 1.57 -12.86
CA LYS A 233 -4.93 2.08 -13.69
C LYS A 233 -5.08 1.26 -14.98
N ALA A 234 -3.98 1.05 -15.72
CA ALA A 234 -3.99 0.27 -16.95
C ALA A 234 -4.45 -1.19 -16.73
N TRP A 235 -3.98 -1.83 -15.63
CA TRP A 235 -4.43 -3.15 -15.26
C TRP A 235 -5.92 -3.19 -14.93
N ILE A 236 -6.42 -2.26 -14.09
CA ILE A 236 -7.85 -2.17 -13.74
C ILE A 236 -8.70 -1.96 -14.98
N GLU A 237 -8.32 -1.03 -15.87
CA GLU A 237 -9.02 -0.80 -17.14
C GLU A 237 -9.05 -2.06 -18.01
N SER A 238 -7.97 -2.85 -18.01
CA SER A 238 -7.93 -4.15 -18.71
C SER A 238 -8.86 -5.19 -18.10
N VAL A 239 -8.98 -5.21 -16.76
CA VAL A 239 -9.85 -6.14 -16.02
C VAL A 239 -11.33 -5.79 -16.17
N LEU A 240 -11.66 -4.51 -16.39
CA LEU A 240 -13.02 -3.99 -16.56
C LEU A 240 -13.46 -3.85 -18.03
N ARG A 241 -12.59 -4.14 -19.00
CA ARG A 241 -12.73 -3.78 -20.42
C ARG A 241 -14.09 -4.16 -21.03
N ASP A 242 -14.60 -5.33 -20.73
CA ASP A 242 -15.82 -5.87 -21.34
C ASP A 242 -17.07 -5.61 -20.48
N ASN A 243 -16.92 -4.93 -19.37
CA ASN A 243 -17.99 -4.62 -18.44
C ASN A 243 -17.98 -3.11 -18.10
N PRO A 244 -18.68 -2.28 -18.90
CA PRO A 244 -18.68 -0.83 -18.69
C PRO A 244 -19.42 -0.49 -17.40
N GLN A 245 -18.69 -0.02 -16.40
CA GLN A 245 -19.19 0.35 -15.07
C GLN A 245 -18.42 1.56 -14.55
N ARG A 246 -19.01 2.26 -13.59
CA ARG A 246 -18.36 3.38 -12.90
C ARG A 246 -17.68 2.89 -11.63
N VAL A 247 -16.36 2.83 -11.64
CA VAL A 247 -15.56 2.38 -10.50
C VAL A 247 -14.74 3.54 -9.95
N ALA A 248 -14.94 3.86 -8.67
CA ALA A 248 -14.17 4.89 -8.00
C ALA A 248 -12.76 4.41 -7.68
N VAL A 249 -11.79 5.27 -7.98
CA VAL A 249 -10.36 5.08 -7.70
C VAL A 249 -9.87 6.19 -6.80
N ASN A 250 -9.04 5.84 -5.82
CA ASN A 250 -8.35 6.82 -4.99
C ASN A 250 -6.83 6.60 -4.98
N LEU A 251 -6.10 7.71 -5.08
CA LEU A 251 -4.66 7.78 -4.86
C LEU A 251 -4.41 8.31 -3.44
N ALA A 252 -4.18 7.38 -2.49
CA ALA A 252 -4.23 7.65 -1.06
C ALA A 252 -2.85 7.97 -0.46
N HIS A 253 -2.36 9.18 -0.68
CA HIS A 253 -1.17 9.74 -0.01
C HIS A 253 -1.20 11.28 0.03
N GLY A 254 -0.34 11.89 0.85
CA GLY A 254 -0.39 13.32 1.15
C GLY A 254 -0.02 14.29 0.02
N LYS A 255 0.33 13.78 -1.19
CA LYS A 255 0.68 14.59 -2.38
C LYS A 255 -0.07 14.14 -3.62
N SER A 256 -1.18 13.45 -3.48
CA SER A 256 -2.00 12.97 -4.60
C SER A 256 -2.44 14.09 -5.54
N ASP A 257 -2.61 15.31 -5.01
CA ASP A 257 -2.98 16.51 -5.78
C ASP A 257 -1.90 16.98 -6.77
N LEU A 258 -0.70 16.42 -6.71
CA LEU A 258 0.37 16.67 -7.68
C LEU A 258 0.40 15.63 -8.81
N ASN A 259 -0.41 14.58 -8.73
CA ASN A 259 -0.46 13.55 -9.75
C ASN A 259 -1.46 13.93 -10.85
N GLU A 260 -0.94 14.39 -12.00
CA GLU A 260 -1.75 14.86 -13.11
C GLU A 260 -2.73 13.80 -13.65
N GLU A 261 -2.34 12.52 -13.65
CA GLU A 261 -3.20 11.44 -14.16
C GLU A 261 -4.35 11.14 -13.18
N PHE A 262 -4.11 11.25 -11.88
CA PHE A 262 -5.16 11.17 -10.88
C PHE A 262 -6.12 12.37 -10.98
N LEU A 263 -5.58 13.59 -11.14
CA LEU A 263 -6.38 14.79 -11.30
C LEU A 263 -7.28 14.75 -12.55
N LYS A 264 -6.87 14.07 -13.62
CA LYS A 264 -7.73 13.89 -14.81
C LYS A 264 -8.99 13.09 -14.51
N LEU A 265 -8.98 12.23 -13.47
CA LEU A 265 -10.17 11.47 -13.05
C LEU A 265 -11.21 12.36 -12.36
N PHE A 266 -10.80 13.49 -11.75
CA PHE A 266 -11.73 14.51 -11.25
C PHE A 266 -12.24 15.45 -12.35
N LYS A 267 -11.43 15.72 -13.40
CA LYS A 267 -11.74 16.71 -14.43
C LYS A 267 -12.85 16.31 -15.38
N LYS A 268 -13.31 15.08 -15.36
CA LYS A 268 -14.52 14.68 -16.09
C LYS A 268 -15.78 15.33 -15.50
N ASP A 269 -15.69 15.95 -14.30
CA ASP A 269 -16.78 16.56 -13.57
C ASP A 269 -16.47 18.02 -13.15
N ALA A 270 -15.99 18.80 -14.08
CA ALA A 270 -15.53 20.19 -14.00
C ALA A 270 -16.07 21.07 -12.84
N GLN A 271 -15.26 21.28 -11.78
CA GLN A 271 -15.04 22.59 -11.13
C GLN A 271 -13.67 22.65 -10.45
N PRO A 272 -13.02 23.84 -10.33
CA PRO A 272 -11.67 23.92 -9.80
C PRO A 272 -11.60 23.53 -8.33
N LEU A 273 -10.60 22.69 -7.99
CA LEU A 273 -10.21 22.37 -6.62
C LEU A 273 -9.96 23.68 -5.84
N GLN A 274 -10.88 24.08 -5.00
CA GLN A 274 -10.58 24.98 -3.90
C GLN A 274 -10.16 24.12 -2.71
N ILE A 275 -8.88 24.26 -2.33
CA ILE A 275 -8.34 23.68 -1.10
C ILE A 275 -8.96 24.50 0.04
N TYR A 276 -9.90 23.92 0.74
CA TYR A 276 -10.42 24.50 1.98
C TYR A 276 -10.03 23.64 3.17
N ASP A 277 -9.44 24.30 4.16
CA ASP A 277 -9.35 23.82 5.53
C ASP A 277 -10.76 23.59 6.09
N ASP A 278 -10.92 22.45 6.71
CA ASP A 278 -11.90 22.01 7.70
C ASP A 278 -13.21 22.80 7.87
N GLU A 279 -14.00 23.10 6.83
CA GLU A 279 -15.44 23.33 6.99
C GLU A 279 -16.13 23.26 5.62
N ASP A 280 -16.93 22.21 5.45
CA ASP A 280 -17.94 21.89 4.47
C ASP A 280 -18.40 22.98 3.48
N GLN A 281 -17.96 22.90 2.22
CA GLN A 281 -18.77 23.35 1.09
C GLN A 281 -18.62 22.38 -0.07
N GLU A 282 -19.58 21.50 -0.22
CA GLU A 282 -19.70 20.55 -1.33
C GLU A 282 -20.58 21.19 -2.43
N GLY A 283 -20.01 21.30 -3.62
CA GLY A 283 -20.74 21.76 -4.81
C GLY A 283 -21.47 20.62 -5.51
N ASP A 284 -22.58 20.95 -6.14
CA ASP A 284 -23.54 20.07 -6.84
C ASP A 284 -22.88 19.34 -8.03
N ASP A 285 -22.51 18.08 -7.85
CA ASP A 285 -21.95 17.22 -8.90
C ASP A 285 -23.09 16.46 -9.61
N LYS A 286 -23.65 17.04 -10.66
CA LYS A 286 -24.46 16.30 -11.63
C LYS A 286 -23.55 15.53 -12.57
N VAL A 287 -23.21 14.30 -12.19
CA VAL A 287 -22.51 13.39 -13.08
C VAL A 287 -23.53 12.55 -13.83
N GLN A 288 -23.76 12.89 -15.08
CA GLN A 288 -24.42 12.00 -16.03
C GLN A 288 -23.37 11.35 -16.94
N GLY A 289 -23.25 10.03 -16.81
CA GLY A 289 -22.82 9.05 -17.82
C GLY A 289 -21.41 9.18 -18.35
N ASP A 290 -20.54 8.36 -17.98
CA ASP A 290 -19.61 7.61 -18.82
C ASP A 290 -19.07 6.45 -17.98
N SER A 291 -19.11 5.23 -18.52
CA SER A 291 -18.46 4.09 -17.91
C SER A 291 -16.95 4.34 -17.81
N GLY A 292 -16.32 3.93 -16.72
CA GLY A 292 -14.89 4.02 -16.56
C GLY A 292 -14.45 4.42 -15.14
N LEU A 293 -13.13 4.57 -14.98
CA LEU A 293 -12.55 4.97 -13.71
C LEU A 293 -12.79 6.46 -13.46
N HIS A 294 -13.18 6.80 -12.22
CA HIS A 294 -13.40 8.17 -11.78
C HIS A 294 -12.90 8.35 -10.35
N ALA A 295 -12.66 9.59 -9.92
CA ALA A 295 -12.35 9.91 -8.54
C ALA A 295 -13.63 10.48 -7.87
N SER A 296 -14.15 9.77 -6.88
CA SER A 296 -15.30 10.24 -6.11
C SER A 296 -14.85 11.24 -5.05
N ARG A 297 -15.34 12.48 -5.13
CA ARG A 297 -14.98 13.54 -4.17
C ARG A 297 -15.33 13.13 -2.74
N TRP A 298 -16.51 12.59 -2.51
CA TRP A 298 -16.93 12.16 -1.19
C TRP A 298 -16.08 11.03 -0.61
N MET A 299 -15.66 10.07 -1.45
CA MET A 299 -14.87 8.92 -1.01
C MET A 299 -13.38 9.23 -0.84
N THR A 300 -12.87 10.33 -1.40
CA THR A 300 -11.44 10.71 -1.32
C THR A 300 -11.11 11.60 -0.12
N LEU A 301 -12.11 12.03 0.66
CA LEU A 301 -11.92 12.89 1.82
C LEU A 301 -11.05 12.21 2.91
N ARG A 302 -10.42 13.04 3.76
CA ARG A 302 -9.40 12.70 4.76
C ARG A 302 -9.66 11.43 5.58
N TRP A 303 -10.90 11.14 5.94
CA TRP A 303 -11.26 10.00 6.79
C TRP A 303 -11.77 8.78 6.01
N ARG A 304 -11.88 8.87 4.70
CA ARG A 304 -12.51 7.90 3.80
C ARG A 304 -11.58 7.36 2.70
N PRO A 305 -10.24 7.53 2.76
CA PRO A 305 -9.36 7.27 1.62
C PRO A 305 -9.32 5.80 1.19
N THR A 306 -9.78 4.89 2.02
CA THR A 306 -9.81 3.44 1.74
C THR A 306 -11.19 2.94 1.30
N LEU A 307 -12.24 3.79 1.28
CA LEU A 307 -13.59 3.37 0.89
C LEU A 307 -13.74 3.03 -0.61
N PRO A 308 -13.15 3.77 -1.57
CA PRO A 308 -13.30 3.44 -2.98
C PRO A 308 -12.95 1.98 -3.28
N PRO A 309 -13.63 1.31 -4.23
CA PRO A 309 -13.29 -0.07 -4.63
C PRO A 309 -11.82 -0.24 -4.99
N VAL A 310 -11.24 0.72 -5.69
CA VAL A 310 -9.82 0.70 -6.05
C VAL A 310 -9.06 1.77 -5.27
N VAL A 311 -8.09 1.35 -4.49
CA VAL A 311 -7.23 2.26 -3.72
C VAL A 311 -5.77 1.93 -4.03
N ILE A 312 -5.04 2.93 -4.50
CA ILE A 312 -3.59 2.88 -4.63
C ILE A 312 -3.04 3.87 -3.61
N GLY A 313 -2.22 3.42 -2.67
CA GLY A 313 -1.78 4.29 -1.58
C GLY A 313 -0.47 3.87 -0.93
N THR A 314 -0.02 4.67 0.03
CA THR A 314 1.11 4.26 0.84
C THR A 314 0.71 3.18 1.85
N ILE A 315 1.67 2.35 2.24
CA ILE A 315 1.46 1.28 3.24
C ILE A 315 0.84 1.82 4.53
N ASP A 316 1.10 3.09 4.87
CA ASP A 316 0.52 3.76 6.04
C ASP A 316 -1.01 3.66 6.07
N GLN A 317 -1.68 3.67 4.89
CA GLN A 317 -3.13 3.56 4.83
C GLN A 317 -3.63 2.20 5.37
N VAL A 318 -2.82 1.14 5.24
CA VAL A 318 -3.09 -0.18 5.82
C VAL A 318 -2.69 -0.21 7.29
N LEU A 319 -1.50 0.32 7.63
CA LEU A 319 -1.00 0.34 9.01
C LEU A 319 -1.89 1.14 9.96
N LEU A 320 -2.50 2.22 9.48
CA LEU A 320 -3.44 3.04 10.25
C LEU A 320 -4.69 2.26 10.71
N ALA A 321 -5.03 1.14 10.07
CA ALA A 321 -6.09 0.26 10.56
C ALA A 321 -5.73 -0.44 11.89
N ALA A 322 -4.44 -0.58 12.19
CA ALA A 322 -3.96 -1.13 13.47
C ALA A 322 -3.89 -0.11 14.61
N LEU A 323 -4.07 1.18 14.30
CA LEU A 323 -3.94 2.26 15.28
C LEU A 323 -5.30 2.64 15.88
N LYS A 324 -5.32 2.91 17.20
CA LYS A 324 -6.49 3.49 17.87
C LYS A 324 -6.61 4.98 17.51
N SER A 325 -7.08 5.26 16.30
CA SER A 325 -7.29 6.62 15.81
C SER A 325 -8.78 6.96 15.69
N ARG A 326 -9.08 8.26 15.65
CA ARG A 326 -10.44 8.72 15.33
C ARG A 326 -10.83 8.20 13.94
N HIS A 327 -12.06 7.72 13.79
CA HIS A 327 -12.61 7.18 12.54
C HIS A 327 -11.87 5.95 11.96
N VAL A 328 -11.10 5.22 12.77
CA VAL A 328 -10.42 3.99 12.34
C VAL A 328 -11.38 2.98 11.71
N LEU A 329 -12.64 2.95 12.16
CA LEU A 329 -13.68 2.07 11.62
C LEU A 329 -13.95 2.29 10.12
N MET A 330 -13.77 3.51 9.61
CA MET A 330 -13.90 3.76 8.17
C MET A 330 -12.77 3.11 7.38
N ARG A 331 -11.56 3.02 7.95
CA ARG A 331 -10.45 2.27 7.35
C ARG A 331 -10.72 0.77 7.34
N HIS A 332 -11.26 0.25 8.44
CA HIS A 332 -11.66 -1.16 8.53
C HIS A 332 -12.74 -1.48 7.48
N LEU A 333 -13.79 -0.65 7.39
CA LEU A 333 -14.82 -0.82 6.36
C LEU A 333 -14.22 -0.79 4.95
N GLY A 334 -13.31 0.15 4.69
CA GLY A 334 -12.66 0.30 3.40
C GLY A 334 -11.73 -0.85 3.01
N LEU A 335 -11.26 -1.66 3.95
CA LEU A 335 -10.45 -2.85 3.69
C LEU A 335 -11.29 -4.12 3.58
N MET A 336 -12.45 -4.19 4.25
CA MET A 336 -13.37 -5.31 4.14
C MET A 336 -13.84 -5.51 2.69
N GLY A 337 -13.92 -6.73 2.23
CA GLY A 337 -14.38 -7.06 0.86
C GLY A 337 -13.40 -6.73 -0.26
N LYS A 338 -12.14 -6.40 0.04
CA LYS A 338 -11.07 -6.17 -0.92
C LYS A 338 -10.02 -7.28 -0.88
N ALA A 339 -9.21 -7.39 -1.93
CA ALA A 339 -7.90 -8.00 -1.85
C ALA A 339 -6.86 -6.92 -1.52
N VAL A 340 -5.86 -7.25 -0.70
CA VAL A 340 -4.80 -6.32 -0.32
C VAL A 340 -3.48 -6.80 -0.92
N LEU A 341 -2.85 -5.93 -1.73
CA LEU A 341 -1.51 -6.14 -2.28
C LEU A 341 -0.55 -5.15 -1.62
N ILE A 342 0.48 -5.64 -0.95
CA ILE A 342 1.53 -4.79 -0.37
C ILE A 342 2.84 -5.10 -1.08
N ASP A 343 3.38 -4.10 -1.79
CA ASP A 343 4.65 -4.23 -2.50
C ASP A 343 5.81 -3.71 -1.65
N GLU A 344 7.01 -4.24 -1.88
CA GLU A 344 8.26 -3.89 -1.21
C GLU A 344 8.19 -3.98 0.34
N VAL A 345 7.59 -5.04 0.87
CA VAL A 345 7.36 -5.25 2.32
C VAL A 345 8.66 -5.15 3.15
N HIS A 346 9.80 -5.46 2.55
CA HIS A 346 11.10 -5.33 3.20
C HIS A 346 11.48 -3.88 3.56
N ALA A 347 10.88 -2.87 2.93
CA ALA A 347 11.13 -1.46 3.22
C ALA A 347 10.56 -1.01 4.58
N ALA A 348 9.67 -1.81 5.21
CA ALA A 348 9.16 -1.52 6.54
C ALA A 348 10.28 -1.65 7.60
N ASP A 349 10.52 -0.60 8.37
CA ASP A 349 11.43 -0.64 9.52
C ASP A 349 10.85 -1.46 10.68
N THR A 350 11.61 -1.63 11.75
CA THR A 350 11.19 -2.43 12.93
C THR A 350 9.91 -1.89 13.58
N TYR A 351 9.72 -0.56 13.60
CA TYR A 351 8.53 0.07 14.14
C TYR A 351 7.32 -0.20 13.24
N MET A 352 7.45 0.03 11.95
CA MET A 352 6.40 -0.26 10.96
C MET A 352 6.03 -1.74 10.93
N GLN A 353 6.98 -2.63 11.18
CA GLN A 353 6.73 -4.07 11.22
C GLN A 353 5.69 -4.45 12.27
N THR A 354 5.78 -3.90 13.48
CA THR A 354 4.81 -4.17 14.56
C THR A 354 3.38 -3.77 14.14
N TYR A 355 3.24 -2.64 13.47
CA TYR A 355 1.93 -2.22 12.97
C TYR A 355 1.46 -3.05 11.77
N LEU A 356 2.38 -3.50 10.93
CA LEU A 356 2.04 -4.39 9.81
C LEU A 356 1.52 -5.74 10.32
N GLU A 357 2.17 -6.33 11.31
CA GLU A 357 1.69 -7.56 11.97
C GLU A 357 0.30 -7.36 12.58
N ALA A 358 0.08 -6.25 13.29
CA ALA A 358 -1.24 -5.94 13.84
C ALA A 358 -2.30 -5.69 12.74
N ALA A 359 -1.93 -5.04 11.64
CA ALA A 359 -2.82 -4.87 10.50
C ALA A 359 -3.15 -6.20 9.81
N LEU A 360 -2.16 -7.10 9.65
CA LEU A 360 -2.38 -8.45 9.12
C LEU A 360 -3.31 -9.27 10.01
N THR A 361 -3.22 -9.13 11.33
CA THR A 361 -4.17 -9.77 12.25
C THR A 361 -5.60 -9.30 11.97
N TRP A 362 -5.83 -7.99 11.79
CA TRP A 362 -7.14 -7.48 11.42
C TRP A 362 -7.61 -7.96 10.04
N LEU A 363 -6.72 -7.99 9.05
CA LEU A 363 -7.05 -8.51 7.71
C LEU A 363 -7.43 -10.00 7.77
N GLY A 364 -6.74 -10.79 8.61
CA GLY A 364 -7.10 -12.17 8.90
C GLY A 364 -8.49 -12.31 9.53
N ILE A 365 -8.81 -11.48 10.54
CA ILE A 365 -10.14 -11.42 11.19
C ILE A 365 -11.25 -11.14 10.16
N TYR A 366 -10.98 -10.27 9.19
CA TYR A 366 -11.94 -9.93 8.11
C TYR A 366 -11.93 -10.92 6.95
N ARG A 367 -11.09 -11.93 6.96
CA ARG A 367 -10.91 -12.90 5.86
C ARG A 367 -10.48 -12.22 4.55
N VAL A 368 -9.77 -11.10 4.66
CA VAL A 368 -9.23 -10.36 3.53
C VAL A 368 -8.01 -11.08 2.99
N PRO A 369 -7.98 -11.52 1.73
CA PRO A 369 -6.80 -12.13 1.16
C PRO A 369 -5.70 -11.09 0.95
N VAL A 370 -4.47 -11.48 1.27
CA VAL A 370 -3.30 -10.59 1.23
C VAL A 370 -2.21 -11.17 0.36
N VAL A 371 -1.64 -10.33 -0.51
CA VAL A 371 -0.46 -10.63 -1.31
C VAL A 371 0.67 -9.70 -0.88
N LEU A 372 1.77 -10.26 -0.41
CA LEU A 372 2.97 -9.52 0.00
C LEU A 372 4.09 -9.78 -1.00
N LEU A 373 4.64 -8.71 -1.57
CA LEU A 373 5.77 -8.79 -2.49
C LEU A 373 7.02 -8.22 -1.83
N SER A 374 8.13 -8.91 -1.97
CA SER A 374 9.41 -8.50 -1.40
C SER A 374 10.58 -8.87 -2.32
N ALA A 375 11.64 -8.08 -2.28
CA ALA A 375 12.91 -8.50 -2.87
C ALA A 375 13.61 -9.52 -1.97
N THR A 376 13.56 -9.28 -0.66
CA THR A 376 14.18 -10.15 0.35
C THR A 376 13.39 -10.02 1.65
N LEU A 377 13.22 -11.12 2.38
CA LEU A 377 12.55 -11.08 3.67
C LEU A 377 13.30 -12.02 4.64
N PRO A 378 13.87 -11.50 5.74
CA PRO A 378 14.46 -12.34 6.77
C PRO A 378 13.46 -13.38 7.27
N SER A 379 13.92 -14.60 7.56
CA SER A 379 13.06 -15.72 7.96
C SER A 379 12.23 -15.41 9.21
N GLU A 380 12.79 -14.70 10.17
CA GLU A 380 12.08 -14.24 11.37
C GLU A 380 10.90 -13.32 11.01
N ARG A 381 11.13 -12.37 10.09
CA ARG A 381 10.11 -11.45 9.59
C ARG A 381 8.99 -12.19 8.88
N ARG A 382 9.34 -13.13 7.99
CA ARG A 382 8.36 -13.98 7.31
C ARG A 382 7.49 -14.74 8.31
N ARG A 383 8.11 -15.36 9.33
CA ARG A 383 7.37 -16.06 10.41
C ARG A 383 6.41 -15.12 11.13
N GLY A 384 6.87 -13.93 11.53
CA GLY A 384 6.03 -12.92 12.20
C GLY A 384 4.80 -12.54 11.39
N LEU A 385 4.97 -12.24 10.09
CA LEU A 385 3.86 -11.87 9.19
C LEU A 385 2.86 -13.01 9.01
N VAL A 386 3.32 -14.24 8.77
CA VAL A 386 2.46 -15.42 8.63
C VAL A 386 1.71 -15.68 9.95
N LYS A 387 2.40 -15.66 11.08
CA LYS A 387 1.82 -15.87 12.40
C LYS A 387 0.72 -14.85 12.69
N ALA A 388 1.00 -13.56 12.47
CA ALA A 388 0.04 -12.49 12.72
C ALA A 388 -1.23 -12.65 11.88
N TYR A 389 -1.11 -12.96 10.60
CA TYR A 389 -2.26 -13.19 9.73
C TYR A 389 -3.06 -14.42 10.18
N ARG A 390 -2.40 -15.54 10.47
CA ARG A 390 -3.03 -16.79 10.93
C ARG A 390 -3.78 -16.59 12.26
N GLN A 391 -3.19 -15.88 13.21
CA GLN A 391 -3.87 -15.56 14.49
C GLN A 391 -5.20 -14.83 14.28
N GLY A 392 -5.21 -13.86 13.37
CA GLY A 392 -6.44 -13.17 12.99
C GLY A 392 -7.44 -14.09 12.29
N ARG A 393 -6.97 -14.95 11.40
CA ARG A 393 -7.81 -15.82 10.56
C ARG A 393 -8.44 -16.96 11.33
N THR A 394 -7.69 -17.58 12.25
CA THR A 394 -8.14 -18.70 13.09
C THR A 394 -8.86 -18.23 14.36
N GLY A 395 -8.58 -17.01 14.82
CA GLY A 395 -9.14 -16.46 16.05
C GLY A 395 -8.48 -16.97 17.34
N HIS A 396 -7.37 -17.68 17.24
CA HIS A 396 -6.61 -18.18 18.40
C HIS A 396 -5.10 -18.01 18.18
N GLU A 397 -4.33 -18.17 19.24
CA GLU A 397 -2.87 -18.15 19.16
C GLU A 397 -2.38 -19.37 18.35
N VAL A 398 -1.47 -19.11 17.40
CA VAL A 398 -0.87 -20.15 16.56
C VAL A 398 0.62 -20.29 16.86
N ALA A 399 1.11 -21.53 16.83
CA ALA A 399 2.54 -21.82 16.94
C ALA A 399 3.27 -21.44 15.64
N ASP A 400 4.59 -21.36 15.71
CA ASP A 400 5.43 -21.24 14.54
C ASP A 400 5.29 -22.51 13.69
N ASP A 401 5.31 -22.33 12.36
CA ASP A 401 5.05 -23.42 11.43
C ASP A 401 6.38 -23.99 10.91
N PRO A 402 6.57 -25.32 10.94
CA PRO A 402 7.79 -25.96 10.44
C PRO A 402 8.12 -25.65 8.98
N ALA A 403 7.11 -25.38 8.13
CA ALA A 403 7.32 -24.99 6.74
C ALA A 403 8.06 -23.64 6.58
N LEU A 404 8.23 -22.89 7.67
CA LEU A 404 8.95 -21.61 7.71
C LEU A 404 10.32 -21.71 8.40
N GLU A 405 10.70 -22.90 8.87
CA GLU A 405 11.98 -23.12 9.54
C GLU A 405 13.12 -23.31 8.53
N GLY A 406 14.32 -22.90 8.96
CA GLY A 406 15.56 -23.11 8.22
C GLY A 406 15.70 -22.27 6.94
N ASP A 407 16.56 -22.77 6.06
CA ASP A 407 16.83 -22.17 4.75
C ASP A 407 15.85 -22.69 3.69
N ILE A 408 14.82 -21.90 3.41
CA ILE A 408 13.79 -22.30 2.44
C ILE A 408 14.26 -22.15 0.98
N GLY A 409 15.39 -21.48 0.73
CA GLY A 409 15.86 -21.18 -0.64
C GLY A 409 15.30 -19.87 -1.21
N TYR A 410 15.57 -19.62 -2.51
CA TYR A 410 15.19 -18.35 -3.19
C TYR A 410 15.22 -18.52 -4.73
N PRO A 411 14.32 -17.95 -5.50
CA PRO A 411 13.07 -17.27 -5.08
C PRO A 411 12.11 -18.22 -4.37
N VAL A 412 11.25 -17.67 -3.50
CA VAL A 412 10.32 -18.49 -2.71
C VAL A 412 8.92 -17.89 -2.68
N ILE A 413 7.92 -18.75 -2.76
CA ILE A 413 6.51 -18.40 -2.56
C ILE A 413 6.04 -19.11 -1.30
N THR A 414 5.55 -18.33 -0.33
CA THR A 414 4.93 -18.85 0.90
C THR A 414 3.44 -18.57 0.85
N THR A 415 2.61 -19.57 1.13
CA THR A 415 1.16 -19.45 1.14
C THR A 415 0.57 -19.90 2.46
N VAL A 416 -0.53 -19.24 2.84
CA VAL A 416 -1.45 -19.68 3.90
C VAL A 416 -2.79 -19.94 3.26
N SER A 417 -3.37 -21.10 3.50
CA SER A 417 -4.66 -21.52 2.94
C SER A 417 -5.49 -22.25 4.00
N ASP A 418 -6.64 -22.82 3.57
CA ASP A 418 -7.51 -23.62 4.42
C ASP A 418 -7.89 -22.93 5.73
N GLU A 419 -8.39 -21.71 5.60
CA GLU A 419 -8.81 -20.87 6.74
C GLU A 419 -7.68 -20.52 7.72
N GLY A 420 -6.44 -20.43 7.25
CA GLY A 420 -5.27 -20.12 8.05
C GLY A 420 -4.53 -21.33 8.62
N GLU A 421 -5.03 -22.55 8.37
CA GLU A 421 -4.48 -23.77 8.97
C GLU A 421 -3.26 -24.32 8.22
N THR A 422 -3.21 -24.20 6.91
CA THR A 422 -2.15 -24.78 6.08
C THR A 422 -1.14 -23.72 5.66
N VAL A 423 0.15 -23.94 5.98
CA VAL A 423 1.28 -23.14 5.49
C VAL A 423 2.13 -23.98 4.56
N ARG A 424 2.51 -23.40 3.41
CA ARG A 424 3.43 -24.03 2.45
C ARG A 424 4.45 -23.01 1.99
N SER A 425 5.71 -23.45 1.84
CA SER A 425 6.77 -22.66 1.21
C SER A 425 7.36 -23.46 0.08
N GLU A 426 7.46 -22.86 -1.09
CA GLU A 426 7.97 -23.51 -2.30
C GLU A 426 9.04 -22.64 -2.95
N VAL A 427 10.21 -23.24 -3.19
CA VAL A 427 11.29 -22.63 -3.97
C VAL A 427 10.93 -22.75 -5.45
N VAL A 428 10.95 -21.63 -6.14
CA VAL A 428 10.68 -21.60 -7.58
C VAL A 428 12.00 -21.70 -8.34
N PRO A 429 12.27 -22.79 -9.06
CA PRO A 429 13.49 -22.92 -9.82
C PRO A 429 13.54 -21.96 -11.00
N GLY A 430 14.71 -21.36 -11.25
CA GLY A 430 15.03 -20.66 -12.48
C GLY A 430 14.38 -19.29 -12.64
N GLY A 431 14.98 -18.25 -12.11
CA GLY A 431 14.82 -16.89 -12.63
C GLY A 431 15.77 -16.71 -13.83
N GLY A 432 15.35 -15.95 -14.86
CA GLY A 432 16.10 -15.74 -16.09
C GLY A 432 17.59 -15.37 -15.90
N ALA A 433 18.35 -15.31 -16.96
CA ALA A 433 19.76 -14.97 -16.95
C ALA A 433 19.99 -13.65 -16.19
N HIS A 434 20.44 -13.77 -14.95
CA HIS A 434 20.77 -12.61 -14.13
C HIS A 434 22.18 -12.16 -14.49
N VAL A 435 22.33 -10.88 -14.78
CA VAL A 435 23.65 -10.26 -14.85
C VAL A 435 24.29 -10.40 -13.47
N GLN A 436 25.40 -11.11 -13.38
CA GLN A 436 26.18 -11.19 -12.15
C GLN A 436 26.66 -9.80 -11.78
N LYS A 437 26.44 -9.40 -10.54
CA LYS A 437 26.82 -8.08 -10.03
C LYS A 437 27.84 -8.25 -8.94
N ARG A 438 28.86 -7.41 -8.94
CA ARG A 438 29.95 -7.49 -7.96
C ARG A 438 29.99 -6.20 -7.12
N ILE A 439 30.04 -6.35 -5.81
CA ILE A 439 30.22 -5.26 -4.85
C ILE A 439 31.67 -5.26 -4.41
N VAL A 440 32.39 -4.18 -4.64
CA VAL A 440 33.81 -4.06 -4.32
C VAL A 440 34.09 -2.83 -3.46
N PRO A 441 35.02 -2.88 -2.50
CA PRO A 441 35.44 -1.69 -1.79
C PRO A 441 36.19 -0.75 -2.74
N LEU A 442 36.07 0.54 -2.50
CA LEU A 442 36.81 1.57 -3.24
C LEU A 442 37.34 2.60 -2.26
N GLU A 443 38.65 2.57 -2.04
CA GLU A 443 39.33 3.55 -1.22
C GLU A 443 39.52 4.84 -2.01
N ILE A 444 38.77 5.85 -1.67
CA ILE A 444 38.85 7.18 -2.30
C ILE A 444 38.75 8.27 -1.25
N ASN A 445 39.68 9.20 -1.30
CA ASN A 445 39.72 10.38 -0.46
C ASN A 445 39.26 11.64 -1.24
N GLY A 446 38.00 12.01 -1.02
CA GLY A 446 37.40 13.25 -1.51
C GLY A 446 36.83 13.20 -2.94
N ASN A 447 36.13 14.26 -3.30
CA ASN A 447 35.40 14.38 -4.56
C ASN A 447 36.33 14.53 -5.79
N GLN A 448 37.58 15.00 -5.60
CA GLN A 448 38.56 15.10 -6.67
C GLN A 448 38.92 13.71 -7.23
N ALA A 449 39.31 12.80 -6.35
CA ALA A 449 39.66 11.44 -6.74
C ALA A 449 38.47 10.67 -7.32
N LEU A 450 37.23 10.97 -6.85
CA LEU A 450 36.01 10.46 -7.45
C LEU A 450 35.82 10.99 -8.88
N GLY A 451 36.13 12.27 -9.12
CA GLY A 451 36.14 12.88 -10.45
C GLY A 451 37.13 12.20 -11.41
N ASP A 452 38.35 11.89 -10.92
CA ASP A 452 39.37 11.17 -11.71
C ASP A 452 38.89 9.76 -12.12
N LEU A 453 38.25 9.05 -11.18
CA LEU A 453 37.64 7.77 -11.44
C LEU A 453 36.55 7.86 -12.52
N MET A 454 35.62 8.83 -12.39
CA MET A 454 34.54 9.01 -13.35
C MET A 454 35.08 9.33 -14.75
N GLU A 455 36.09 10.19 -14.86
CA GLU A 455 36.71 10.53 -16.14
C GLU A 455 37.35 9.29 -16.79
N ALA A 456 38.09 8.51 -16.04
CA ALA A 456 38.75 7.29 -16.53
C ALA A 456 37.69 6.25 -16.97
N LYS A 457 36.72 5.95 -16.11
CA LYS A 457 35.70 4.91 -16.38
C LYS A 457 34.71 5.29 -17.49
N LEU A 458 34.37 6.57 -17.63
CA LEU A 458 33.40 7.04 -18.61
C LEU A 458 34.07 7.62 -19.88
N SER A 459 35.35 7.38 -20.08
CA SER A 459 36.11 7.87 -21.25
C SER A 459 35.53 7.38 -22.58
N GLN A 460 34.99 6.16 -22.62
CA GLN A 460 34.32 5.57 -23.77
C GLN A 460 32.79 5.79 -23.77
N GLY A 461 32.28 6.63 -22.87
CA GLY A 461 30.87 6.85 -22.62
C GLY A 461 30.36 5.99 -21.47
N GLY A 462 29.05 6.08 -21.23
CA GLY A 462 28.36 5.36 -20.17
C GLY A 462 27.63 6.26 -19.19
N CYS A 463 26.69 5.70 -18.47
CA CYS A 463 25.89 6.40 -17.48
C CYS A 463 26.21 5.86 -16.09
N ALA A 464 26.70 6.72 -15.21
CA ALA A 464 27.06 6.37 -13.84
C ALA A 464 26.07 6.95 -12.84
N VAL A 465 25.93 6.28 -11.69
CA VAL A 465 25.27 6.82 -10.52
C VAL A 465 26.20 6.86 -9.33
N VAL A 466 26.23 7.99 -8.63
CA VAL A 466 26.93 8.20 -7.36
C VAL A 466 25.88 8.39 -6.27
N ILE A 467 25.79 7.46 -5.34
CA ILE A 467 24.78 7.48 -4.28
C ILE A 467 25.43 7.90 -2.97
N ARG A 468 25.02 9.08 -2.47
CA ARG A 468 25.48 9.62 -1.19
C ARG A 468 24.39 9.42 -0.14
N ASN A 469 24.80 9.22 1.12
CA ASN A 469 23.83 8.97 2.19
C ASN A 469 23.23 10.24 2.76
N THR A 470 23.90 11.40 2.62
CA THR A 470 23.36 12.70 3.05
C THR A 470 23.11 13.64 1.88
N VAL A 471 22.15 14.56 2.04
CA VAL A 471 21.89 15.58 1.01
C VAL A 471 23.09 16.51 0.83
N LYS A 472 23.79 16.83 1.92
CA LYS A 472 24.98 17.68 1.86
C LYS A 472 26.10 17.03 1.03
N ASP A 473 26.43 15.77 1.32
CA ASP A 473 27.46 15.05 0.57
C ASP A 473 27.10 14.92 -0.92
N ALA A 474 25.80 14.72 -1.21
CA ALA A 474 25.32 14.70 -2.59
C ALA A 474 25.49 16.05 -3.29
N GLN A 475 25.20 17.16 -2.61
CA GLN A 475 25.40 18.52 -3.14
C GLN A 475 26.88 18.82 -3.35
N ASP A 476 27.73 18.58 -2.33
CA ASP A 476 29.18 18.80 -2.40
C ASP A 476 29.82 17.96 -3.52
N THR A 477 29.33 16.72 -3.72
CA THR A 477 29.77 15.84 -4.83
C THR A 477 29.30 16.36 -6.18
N TYR A 478 28.04 16.82 -6.27
CA TYR A 478 27.49 17.39 -7.48
C TYR A 478 28.26 18.63 -7.92
N ASP A 479 28.53 19.57 -7.02
CA ASP A 479 29.25 20.81 -7.32
C ASP A 479 30.67 20.51 -7.83
N ALA A 480 31.40 19.61 -7.17
CA ALA A 480 32.74 19.18 -7.61
C ALA A 480 32.75 18.52 -8.99
N LEU A 481 31.74 17.69 -9.30
CA LEU A 481 31.65 17.03 -10.60
C LEU A 481 31.17 17.99 -11.70
N VAL A 482 30.31 18.96 -11.39
CA VAL A 482 29.88 20.01 -12.34
C VAL A 482 31.05 20.89 -12.76
N GLU A 483 31.95 21.26 -11.85
CA GLU A 483 33.18 22.03 -12.17
C GLU A 483 34.04 21.30 -13.21
N ARG A 484 34.02 19.96 -13.21
CA ARG A 484 34.87 19.15 -14.08
C ARG A 484 34.20 18.74 -15.39
N PHE A 485 32.93 18.33 -15.35
CA PHE A 485 32.21 17.73 -16.50
C PHE A 485 31.19 18.67 -17.12
N GLY A 486 30.83 19.78 -16.45
CA GLY A 486 29.78 20.69 -16.84
C GLY A 486 28.39 20.25 -16.41
N SER A 487 27.47 21.18 -16.30
CA SER A 487 26.11 20.96 -15.82
C SER A 487 25.24 20.09 -16.73
N ASP A 488 25.56 19.99 -18.00
CA ASP A 488 24.78 19.21 -18.98
C ASP A 488 24.97 17.70 -18.82
N GLU A 489 26.11 17.27 -18.30
CA GLU A 489 26.44 15.85 -18.08
C GLU A 489 26.16 15.36 -16.66
N ILE A 490 25.71 16.25 -15.77
CA ILE A 490 25.49 15.91 -14.36
C ILE A 490 24.04 16.18 -13.97
N SER A 491 23.45 15.30 -13.21
CA SER A 491 22.13 15.52 -12.59
C SER A 491 22.20 15.27 -11.09
N LEU A 492 21.46 16.09 -10.32
CA LEU A 492 21.33 15.94 -8.86
C LEU A 492 19.91 15.53 -8.49
N LEU A 493 19.79 14.51 -7.60
CA LEU A 493 18.51 13.97 -7.15
C LEU A 493 18.52 13.69 -5.63
N HIS A 494 17.72 14.45 -4.86
CA HIS A 494 17.57 14.25 -3.42
C HIS A 494 16.18 14.65 -2.92
N SER A 495 15.86 14.36 -1.67
CA SER A 495 14.53 14.57 -1.08
C SER A 495 14.16 16.04 -0.76
N ARG A 496 15.14 16.96 -0.75
CA ARG A 496 14.91 18.39 -0.37
C ARG A 496 14.47 19.28 -1.53
N PHE A 497 14.31 18.76 -2.73
CA PHE A 497 13.66 19.53 -3.80
C PHE A 497 12.20 19.78 -3.49
N LEU A 498 11.66 20.90 -3.97
CA LEU A 498 10.22 21.13 -3.96
C LEU A 498 9.48 19.98 -4.66
N ALA A 499 8.28 19.68 -4.21
CA ALA A 499 7.56 18.52 -4.72
C ALA A 499 7.33 18.58 -6.24
N VAL A 500 7.02 19.77 -6.77
CA VAL A 500 6.85 20.00 -8.23
C VAL A 500 8.16 19.74 -8.98
N ASP A 501 9.27 20.30 -8.52
CA ASP A 501 10.59 20.12 -9.12
C ASP A 501 11.03 18.65 -9.08
N ARG A 502 10.63 17.95 -8.02
CA ARG A 502 10.93 16.53 -7.85
C ARG A 502 10.22 15.68 -8.91
N VAL A 503 8.95 15.94 -9.17
CA VAL A 503 8.19 15.22 -10.21
C VAL A 503 8.84 15.40 -11.58
N GLU A 504 9.24 16.63 -11.93
CA GLU A 504 9.92 16.90 -13.21
C GLU A 504 11.29 16.20 -13.30
N ARG A 505 12.06 16.18 -12.21
CA ARG A 505 13.34 15.46 -12.15
C ARG A 505 13.15 13.95 -12.29
N ASP A 506 12.17 13.37 -11.63
CA ASP A 506 11.85 11.94 -11.73
C ASP A 506 11.42 11.58 -13.16
N LYS A 507 10.55 12.38 -13.81
CA LYS A 507 10.21 12.24 -15.24
C LYS A 507 11.45 12.31 -16.15
N ARG A 508 12.37 13.26 -15.88
CA ARG A 508 13.62 13.39 -16.62
C ARG A 508 14.51 12.14 -16.46
N MET A 509 14.64 11.61 -15.23
CA MET A 509 15.41 10.39 -14.96
C MET A 509 14.85 9.19 -15.73
N LEU A 510 13.54 8.99 -15.73
CA LEU A 510 12.88 7.93 -16.49
C LEU A 510 13.08 8.06 -17.99
N ARG A 511 13.03 9.29 -18.53
CA ARG A 511 13.28 9.55 -19.95
C ARG A 511 14.72 9.25 -20.36
N LEU A 512 15.72 9.60 -19.53
CA LEU A 512 17.14 9.44 -19.85
C LEU A 512 17.65 8.02 -19.57
N PHE A 513 17.18 7.38 -18.50
CA PHE A 513 17.75 6.12 -17.99
C PHE A 513 16.73 4.99 -17.88
N GLY A 514 15.49 5.21 -18.32
CA GLY A 514 14.44 4.20 -18.32
C GLY A 514 14.65 3.12 -19.37
N LYS A 515 13.63 2.26 -19.52
CA LYS A 515 13.64 1.14 -20.48
C LYS A 515 13.73 1.61 -21.94
N ASP A 516 13.08 2.74 -22.27
CA ASP A 516 13.23 3.41 -23.55
C ASP A 516 14.55 4.17 -23.60
N ARG A 517 15.45 3.75 -24.49
CA ARG A 517 16.80 4.32 -24.64
C ARG A 517 16.92 5.39 -25.69
N THR A 518 15.84 5.81 -26.33
CA THR A 518 15.84 6.81 -27.40
C THR A 518 16.54 8.10 -26.97
N HIS A 519 16.41 8.47 -25.70
CA HIS A 519 16.98 9.68 -25.11
C HIS A 519 18.19 9.44 -24.20
N ARG A 520 18.73 8.20 -24.15
CA ARG A 520 19.87 7.90 -23.29
C ARG A 520 21.11 8.67 -23.75
N PRO A 521 21.73 9.46 -22.87
CA PRO A 521 22.92 10.22 -23.21
C PRO A 521 24.13 9.27 -23.40
N ARG A 522 25.09 9.72 -24.24
CA ARG A 522 26.34 8.99 -24.43
C ARG A 522 27.16 8.92 -23.13
N ARG A 523 27.20 10.01 -22.35
CA ARG A 523 27.86 10.09 -21.05
C ARG A 523 26.97 10.93 -20.11
N HIS A 524 26.78 10.42 -18.88
CA HIS A 524 26.08 11.16 -17.84
C HIS A 524 26.35 10.60 -16.46
N ILE A 525 26.42 11.48 -15.46
CA ILE A 525 26.58 11.10 -14.06
C ILE A 525 25.37 11.62 -13.28
N VAL A 526 24.72 10.72 -12.54
CA VAL A 526 23.65 11.08 -11.64
C VAL A 526 24.19 11.04 -10.20
N VAL A 527 24.20 12.17 -9.52
CA VAL A 527 24.47 12.21 -8.09
C VAL A 527 23.13 12.17 -7.36
N ALA A 528 22.94 11.17 -6.51
CA ALA A 528 21.66 10.97 -5.85
C ALA A 528 21.83 10.62 -4.37
N THR A 529 20.74 10.76 -3.61
CA THR A 529 20.60 10.14 -2.29
C THR A 529 19.74 8.87 -2.40
N GLN A 530 19.23 8.37 -1.28
CA GLN A 530 18.39 7.17 -1.20
C GLN A 530 17.15 7.20 -2.13
N VAL A 531 16.82 8.35 -2.65
CA VAL A 531 15.69 8.53 -3.58
C VAL A 531 15.79 7.69 -4.86
N ILE A 532 17.01 7.27 -5.23
CA ILE A 532 17.25 6.43 -6.41
C ILE A 532 17.02 4.93 -6.12
N GLU A 533 17.03 4.52 -4.85
CA GLU A 533 16.87 3.12 -4.43
C GLU A 533 15.49 2.56 -4.76
N GLN A 534 14.49 3.41 -4.60
CA GLN A 534 13.08 3.08 -4.79
C GLN A 534 12.47 4.00 -5.85
N SER A 535 11.35 3.71 -6.38
CA SER A 535 10.52 4.57 -7.23
C SER A 535 10.84 4.62 -8.71
N LEU A 536 12.10 4.57 -9.13
CA LEU A 536 12.49 4.79 -10.52
C LEU A 536 12.96 3.49 -11.20
N ASP A 537 12.40 3.21 -12.38
CA ASP A 537 12.87 2.11 -13.24
C ASP A 537 13.98 2.63 -14.15
N VAL A 538 15.17 2.80 -13.55
CA VAL A 538 16.36 3.35 -14.21
C VAL A 538 17.49 2.32 -14.25
N ASP A 539 18.39 2.49 -15.23
CA ASP A 539 19.49 1.59 -15.56
C ASP A 539 20.80 2.36 -15.72
N PHE A 540 21.80 1.96 -14.94
CA PHE A 540 23.15 2.53 -14.97
C PHE A 540 24.21 1.52 -15.38
N ASP A 541 25.31 2.00 -15.95
CA ASP A 541 26.44 1.19 -16.40
C ASP A 541 27.50 1.06 -15.29
N LEU A 542 27.60 2.04 -14.39
CA LEU A 542 28.53 2.09 -13.26
C LEU A 542 27.80 2.62 -12.02
N MET A 543 28.14 2.07 -10.87
CA MET A 543 27.62 2.53 -9.58
C MET A 543 28.75 2.78 -8.59
N VAL A 544 28.70 3.93 -7.93
CA VAL A 544 29.51 4.26 -6.76
C VAL A 544 28.56 4.63 -5.63
N THR A 545 28.77 4.12 -4.44
CA THR A 545 27.86 4.32 -3.33
C THR A 545 28.57 4.50 -2.01
N ASP A 546 28.05 5.37 -1.15
CA ASP A 546 28.39 5.32 0.26
C ASP A 546 27.98 3.98 0.88
N PRO A 547 28.69 3.50 1.92
CA PRO A 547 28.32 2.28 2.62
C PRO A 547 26.94 2.41 3.28
N ALA A 548 26.15 1.35 3.18
CA ALA A 548 24.81 1.27 3.74
C ALA A 548 24.55 -0.17 4.25
N PRO A 549 23.48 -0.42 5.00
CA PRO A 549 23.05 -1.77 5.30
C PRO A 549 22.90 -2.64 4.05
N MET A 550 23.23 -3.92 4.15
CA MET A 550 23.30 -4.85 3.00
C MET A 550 21.99 -4.87 2.18
N ASP A 551 20.84 -4.85 2.82
CA ASP A 551 19.53 -4.83 2.18
C ASP A 551 19.35 -3.60 1.27
N LEU A 552 19.83 -2.44 1.69
CA LEU A 552 19.79 -1.20 0.89
C LEU A 552 20.82 -1.25 -0.24
N VAL A 553 22.02 -1.77 -0.01
CA VAL A 553 23.02 -1.96 -1.07
C VAL A 553 22.47 -2.89 -2.16
N LEU A 554 21.76 -3.96 -1.78
CA LEU A 554 21.09 -4.85 -2.73
C LEU A 554 20.00 -4.13 -3.56
N GLN A 555 19.27 -3.18 -2.97
CA GLN A 555 18.32 -2.34 -3.70
C GLN A 555 19.01 -1.39 -4.68
N ARG A 556 20.14 -0.76 -4.26
CA ARG A 556 20.97 0.10 -5.10
C ARG A 556 21.47 -0.65 -6.32
N ILE A 557 22.12 -1.78 -6.13
CA ILE A 557 22.63 -2.59 -7.25
C ILE A 557 21.50 -3.14 -8.15
N GLY A 558 20.27 -3.16 -7.69
CA GLY A 558 19.11 -3.40 -8.52
C GLY A 558 18.93 -2.39 -9.66
N ARG A 559 19.61 -1.23 -9.62
CA ARG A 559 19.65 -0.20 -10.66
C ARG A 559 20.85 -0.29 -11.58
N LEU A 560 21.80 -1.16 -11.26
CA LEU A 560 23.01 -1.42 -12.06
C LEU A 560 22.73 -2.56 -13.03
N HIS A 561 23.00 -2.35 -14.34
CA HIS A 561 22.72 -3.31 -15.43
C HIS A 561 21.30 -3.93 -15.31
N ARG A 562 20.32 -3.08 -15.04
CA ARG A 562 18.95 -3.50 -14.75
C ARG A 562 18.20 -4.02 -15.98
N HIS A 563 18.39 -3.33 -17.11
CA HIS A 563 17.73 -3.71 -18.35
C HIS A 563 18.64 -4.61 -19.19
N ALA A 564 18.22 -5.84 -19.44
CA ALA A 564 18.95 -6.82 -20.22
C ALA A 564 18.90 -6.50 -21.74
N GLY A 565 19.78 -7.14 -22.51
CA GLY A 565 19.74 -7.08 -23.99
C GLY A 565 20.45 -5.87 -24.61
N TYR A 566 21.23 -5.11 -23.82
CA TYR A 566 21.96 -3.94 -24.33
C TYR A 566 23.47 -4.14 -24.18
N ALA A 567 24.22 -3.79 -25.27
CA ALA A 567 25.67 -3.71 -25.20
C ALA A 567 26.08 -2.55 -24.28
N ARG A 568 26.97 -2.81 -23.36
CA ARG A 568 27.54 -1.82 -22.44
C ARG A 568 28.76 -1.16 -23.10
N PRO A 569 29.09 0.10 -22.73
CA PRO A 569 30.32 0.73 -23.18
C PRO A 569 31.55 -0.07 -22.78
N SER A 570 32.62 0.04 -23.57
CA SER A 570 33.87 -0.67 -23.28
C SER A 570 34.45 -0.27 -21.93
N GLY A 571 34.79 -1.29 -21.12
CA GLY A 571 35.22 -1.14 -19.73
C GLY A 571 34.12 -1.05 -18.69
N LEU A 572 32.84 -1.18 -19.10
CA LEU A 572 31.66 -1.20 -18.23
C LEU A 572 30.79 -2.46 -18.49
N GLU A 573 31.37 -3.51 -19.07
CA GLU A 573 30.69 -4.77 -19.36
C GLU A 573 30.36 -5.56 -18.09
N GLU A 574 31.18 -5.41 -17.04
CA GLU A 574 30.94 -6.00 -15.73
C GLU A 574 30.10 -5.06 -14.86
N ALA A 575 29.08 -5.60 -14.22
CA ALA A 575 28.21 -4.84 -13.34
C ALA A 575 28.88 -4.61 -11.97
N LEU A 576 29.68 -3.55 -11.87
CA LEU A 576 30.46 -3.21 -10.68
C LEU A 576 29.78 -2.13 -9.84
N CYS A 577 29.58 -2.43 -8.56
CA CYS A 577 29.18 -1.47 -7.54
C CYS A 577 30.36 -1.19 -6.61
N HIS A 578 30.89 0.03 -6.66
CA HIS A 578 31.97 0.49 -5.82
C HIS A 578 31.41 1.09 -4.52
N VAL A 579 31.83 0.55 -3.37
CA VAL A 579 31.49 1.05 -2.04
C VAL A 579 32.61 1.93 -1.53
N LEU A 580 32.29 3.21 -1.28
CA LEU A 580 33.26 4.19 -0.81
C LEU A 580 33.71 3.88 0.62
N VAL A 581 35.01 3.79 0.82
CA VAL A 581 35.67 3.70 2.13
C VAL A 581 36.83 4.69 2.17
N GLU A 582 37.11 5.25 3.34
CA GLU A 582 38.18 6.24 3.51
C GLU A 582 39.54 5.57 3.74
N ASP A 583 39.56 4.46 4.45
CA ASP A 583 40.77 3.68 4.76
C ASP A 583 40.41 2.20 4.96
N CYS A 584 40.90 1.35 4.08
CA CYS A 584 40.79 -0.10 4.17
C CYS A 584 41.83 -0.74 5.10
N ALA A 585 42.85 0.00 5.52
CA ALA A 585 43.85 -0.51 6.46
C ALA A 585 43.40 -0.36 7.93
N ALA A 586 42.45 0.54 8.20
CA ALA A 586 41.87 0.67 9.52
C ALA A 586 41.01 -0.57 9.89
N ALA A 587 40.95 -0.89 11.18
CA ALA A 587 40.07 -1.96 11.69
C ALA A 587 39.23 -1.43 12.85
N PRO A 588 37.90 -1.14 12.67
CA PRO A 588 37.13 -1.31 11.42
C PRO A 588 37.52 -0.30 10.34
N TRP A 589 37.16 -0.59 9.08
CA TRP A 589 37.38 0.33 7.97
C TRP A 589 36.78 1.70 8.23
N ALA A 590 37.55 2.76 7.92
CA ALA A 590 37.05 4.13 8.05
C ALA A 590 36.08 4.44 6.92
N TYR A 591 35.00 5.08 7.28
CA TYR A 591 33.95 5.55 6.37
C TYR A 591 33.40 6.90 6.84
N GLY A 592 32.86 7.71 5.94
CA GLY A 592 32.39 9.05 6.25
C GLY A 592 31.42 9.10 7.44
N SER A 593 31.68 9.99 8.39
CA SER A 593 30.93 10.12 9.66
C SER A 593 29.42 10.32 9.51
N GLY A 594 28.97 10.89 8.38
CA GLY A 594 27.54 11.05 8.06
C GLY A 594 26.78 9.74 7.88
N ASN A 595 27.46 8.66 7.48
CA ASN A 595 26.85 7.37 7.16
C ASN A 595 26.29 6.66 8.40
N GLY A 596 27.03 6.71 9.52
CA GLY A 596 26.58 6.16 10.80
C GLY A 596 25.38 6.88 11.39
N VAL A 597 25.26 8.20 11.17
CA VAL A 597 24.11 8.99 11.63
C VAL A 597 22.84 8.58 10.89
N VAL A 598 22.92 8.23 9.61
CA VAL A 598 21.74 7.87 8.79
C VAL A 598 21.23 6.46 9.11
N TYR A 599 22.14 5.48 9.25
CA TYR A 599 21.74 4.05 9.34
C TYR A 599 22.09 3.38 10.67
N GLY A 600 22.83 4.05 11.54
CA GLY A 600 23.46 3.48 12.73
C GLY A 600 24.76 2.73 12.40
N ASP A 601 25.82 3.04 13.17
CA ASP A 601 27.16 2.49 12.93
C ASP A 601 27.18 0.95 12.89
N HIS A 602 26.46 0.30 13.79
CA HIS A 602 26.43 -1.16 13.86
C HIS A 602 26.01 -1.82 12.53
N ARG A 603 25.01 -1.28 11.84
CA ARG A 603 24.52 -1.85 10.57
C ARG A 603 25.50 -1.63 9.43
N VAL A 604 26.10 -0.45 9.37
CA VAL A 604 27.11 -0.11 8.37
C VAL A 604 28.38 -0.95 8.58
N LEU A 605 28.88 -1.03 9.81
CA LEU A 605 30.08 -1.81 10.16
C LEU A 605 29.90 -3.30 9.91
N ARG A 606 28.72 -3.84 10.16
CA ARG A 606 28.42 -5.25 9.84
C ARG A 606 28.52 -5.52 8.34
N PHE A 607 28.01 -4.64 7.50
CA PHE A 607 28.16 -4.75 6.04
C PHE A 607 29.63 -4.64 5.60
N LEU A 608 30.36 -3.64 6.11
CA LEU A 608 31.78 -3.46 5.79
C LEU A 608 32.63 -4.64 6.27
N GLY A 609 32.29 -5.23 7.42
CA GLY A 609 32.95 -6.46 7.91
C GLY A 609 32.77 -7.61 6.96
N ILE A 610 31.57 -7.85 6.44
CA ILE A 610 31.30 -8.89 5.44
C ILE A 610 32.07 -8.59 4.14
N LEU A 611 32.14 -7.33 3.72
CA LEU A 611 32.87 -6.94 2.52
C LEU A 611 34.38 -7.11 2.68
N ALA A 612 34.93 -6.84 3.86
CA ALA A 612 36.35 -7.01 4.18
C ALA A 612 36.81 -8.48 4.18
N GLU A 613 35.92 -9.42 4.46
CA GLU A 613 36.18 -10.86 4.38
C GLU A 613 36.26 -11.37 2.94
N GLN A 614 35.95 -10.56 1.94
CA GLN A 614 35.86 -10.94 0.52
C GLN A 614 36.85 -10.09 -0.32
N PRO A 615 38.10 -10.48 -0.46
CA PRO A 615 39.15 -9.70 -1.17
C PRO A 615 38.76 -9.35 -2.62
N ASP A 616 38.09 -10.29 -3.31
CA ASP A 616 37.62 -10.12 -4.70
C ASP A 616 36.24 -9.45 -4.81
N GLY A 617 35.71 -8.95 -3.67
CA GLY A 617 34.39 -8.40 -3.57
C GLY A 617 33.26 -9.44 -3.43
N ILE A 618 32.08 -8.99 -3.14
CA ILE A 618 30.88 -9.84 -2.96
C ILE A 618 30.22 -10.04 -4.32
N LEU A 619 30.19 -11.30 -4.79
CA LEU A 619 29.42 -11.68 -5.98
C LEU A 619 27.96 -11.89 -5.60
N VAL A 620 27.07 -11.14 -6.23
CA VAL A 620 25.63 -11.24 -6.00
C VAL A 620 25.00 -12.12 -7.08
N GLU A 621 24.90 -13.40 -6.77
CA GLU A 621 24.17 -14.38 -7.59
C GLU A 621 22.70 -14.49 -7.15
N SER A 622 22.47 -14.36 -5.84
CA SER A 622 21.13 -14.38 -5.24
C SER A 622 21.16 -13.56 -3.94
N PRO A 623 20.17 -12.72 -3.67
CA PRO A 623 20.11 -11.94 -2.43
C PRO A 623 20.10 -12.79 -1.16
N SER A 624 19.54 -14.00 -1.22
CA SER A 624 19.39 -14.87 -0.05
C SER A 624 20.73 -15.40 0.49
N GLY A 625 21.68 -15.67 -0.37
CA GLY A 625 23.00 -16.18 0.05
C GLY A 625 23.83 -15.15 0.84
N ILE A 626 23.61 -13.87 0.59
CA ILE A 626 24.36 -12.77 1.20
C ILE A 626 23.71 -12.30 2.50
N MET A 627 22.40 -12.30 2.60
CA MET A 627 21.69 -11.83 3.82
C MET A 627 21.79 -12.78 5.02
N ARG A 628 22.38 -13.95 4.85
CA ARG A 628 22.51 -14.98 5.90
C ARG A 628 23.84 -14.95 6.65
N ARG A 629 24.81 -14.21 6.18
CA ARG A 629 26.10 -13.97 6.83
C ARG A 629 26.06 -12.63 7.57
#